data_e4271a2fb0dd414bebd7a6b2df363b37
#
_entry.id   e4271a2fb0dd414bebd7a6b2df363b37
#
_cell.length_a   1.000
_cell.length_b   1.000
_cell.length_c   1.000
_cell.angle_alpha   90.00
_cell.angle_beta   90.00
_cell.angle_gamma   90.00
#
_symmetry.space_group_name_H-M   'P 1'
#
loop_
_entity.id
_entity.type
_entity.pdbx_description
1 polymer ?
#
loop_
_entity_poly.entity_id
_entity_poly.type
_entity_poly.pdbx_seq_one_letter_code
_entity_poly.pdbx_strand_id
1 'polypeptide(L)'
;MPIATPLTELLGIRHPILSAPMDTIAGSRLTRAVSEAGGFGILGGGYGDRGRLETETAELKGFAPFGIGFITWSLAKQPELLDIALDARPQAIMLSFGDPAPFAPRIRASGARLICQVQSEEMARQALDAGAAILIAQGTEAGGHGASRTTVDIVPAIVDLAAERVPVVAAGGIADGRGLAAMMMLGASGVLIGTRFYASVEANGAQEAKERIRMANSNDTVRGVVADWSRSLFWPAPFTARTLVNDHIRRWTGREIELMQRAAEVGVEYAAAKAAGNFEVAAVFAGEAVGLIHDIPPAAEIVERIATEAEQLLTGRRNSVRGVLPSPLVGEGGA
;
A
#
# COMPACT_ATOMS: atom_id res chain seq x y z
N MET A 1 -7.17 -2.93 -25.42
CA MET A 1 -5.83 -2.27 -25.59
C MET A 1 -5.37 -1.85 -24.22
N PRO A 2 -4.08 -1.89 -23.89
CA PRO A 2 -3.60 -1.44 -22.58
C PRO A 2 -4.08 0.00 -22.28
N ILE A 3 -4.38 0.27 -21.02
CA ILE A 3 -4.77 1.60 -20.57
C ILE A 3 -3.51 2.48 -20.55
N ALA A 4 -3.32 3.31 -21.59
CA ALA A 4 -2.20 4.25 -21.67
C ALA A 4 -2.48 5.50 -20.82
N THR A 5 -1.51 5.90 -20.00
CA THR A 5 -1.57 7.06 -19.11
C THR A 5 -0.19 7.70 -19.00
N PRO A 6 -0.08 8.97 -18.55
CA PRO A 6 1.23 9.58 -18.26
C PRO A 6 2.10 8.73 -17.30
N LEU A 7 1.47 7.97 -16.38
CA LEU A 7 2.18 7.05 -15.48
C LEU A 7 2.81 5.89 -16.25
N THR A 8 2.04 5.23 -17.14
CA THR A 8 2.54 4.07 -17.91
C THR A 8 3.67 4.45 -18.84
N GLU A 9 3.57 5.62 -19.47
CA GLU A 9 4.63 6.17 -20.34
C GLU A 9 5.90 6.51 -19.55
N LEU A 10 5.73 7.19 -18.40
CA LEU A 10 6.86 7.60 -17.55
C LEU A 10 7.65 6.40 -16.99
N LEU A 11 6.94 5.34 -16.57
CA LEU A 11 7.56 4.15 -15.97
C LEU A 11 7.87 3.03 -16.99
N GLY A 12 7.38 3.15 -18.23
CA GLY A 12 7.55 2.10 -19.24
C GLY A 12 6.81 0.80 -18.88
N ILE A 13 5.66 0.90 -18.24
CA ILE A 13 4.84 -0.24 -17.78
C ILE A 13 3.58 -0.40 -18.64
N ARG A 14 3.03 -1.61 -18.69
CA ARG A 14 1.86 -1.94 -19.51
C ARG A 14 0.54 -1.52 -18.86
N HIS A 15 0.45 -1.65 -17.53
CA HIS A 15 -0.76 -1.40 -16.75
C HIS A 15 -0.52 -0.33 -15.70
N PRO A 16 -1.44 0.63 -15.47
CA PRO A 16 -1.26 1.72 -14.52
C PRO A 16 -1.48 1.25 -13.07
N ILE A 17 -0.79 0.18 -12.67
CA ILE A 17 -0.94 -0.52 -11.39
C ILE A 17 0.43 -0.64 -10.72
N LEU A 18 0.54 -0.07 -9.52
CA LEU A 18 1.71 -0.17 -8.66
C LEU A 18 1.39 -1.06 -7.44
N SER A 19 2.32 -1.90 -6.98
CA SER A 19 2.20 -2.54 -5.68
C SER A 19 2.80 -1.67 -4.57
N ALA A 20 2.11 -1.55 -3.44
CA ALA A 20 2.59 -0.75 -2.30
C ALA A 20 3.82 -1.39 -1.63
N PRO A 21 4.79 -0.59 -1.12
CA PRO A 21 5.94 -1.07 -0.36
C PRO A 21 5.55 -1.43 1.08
N MET A 22 4.95 -2.60 1.27
CA MET A 22 4.34 -3.04 2.52
C MET A 22 5.37 -3.65 3.49
N ASP A 23 6.35 -2.87 3.92
CA ASP A 23 7.39 -3.30 4.87
C ASP A 23 7.99 -4.69 4.48
N THR A 24 7.96 -5.65 5.36
CA THR A 24 8.47 -7.02 5.13
C THR A 24 7.59 -7.87 4.22
N ILE A 25 6.35 -7.46 3.96
CA ILE A 25 5.38 -8.20 3.13
C ILE A 25 5.70 -8.07 1.64
N ALA A 26 6.07 -6.87 1.20
CA ALA A 26 6.45 -6.61 -0.19
C ALA A 26 7.95 -6.88 -0.39
N GLY A 27 8.31 -8.16 -0.53
CA GLY A 27 9.66 -8.62 -0.85
C GLY A 27 9.96 -8.63 -2.35
N SER A 28 11.15 -9.07 -2.71
CA SER A 28 11.65 -9.22 -4.08
C SER A 28 10.73 -10.07 -4.97
N ARG A 29 10.19 -11.17 -4.43
CA ARG A 29 9.27 -12.07 -5.16
C ARG A 29 8.01 -11.35 -5.62
N LEU A 30 7.34 -10.63 -4.71
CA LEU A 30 6.14 -9.85 -5.06
C LEU A 30 6.48 -8.72 -6.03
N THR A 31 7.56 -7.98 -5.75
CA THR A 31 8.06 -6.90 -6.59
C THR A 31 8.27 -7.36 -8.03
N ARG A 32 8.97 -8.48 -8.21
CA ARG A 32 9.22 -9.09 -9.52
C ARG A 32 7.93 -9.51 -10.21
N ALA A 33 7.06 -10.28 -9.52
CA ALA A 33 5.85 -10.83 -10.10
C ALA A 33 4.89 -9.73 -10.61
N VAL A 34 4.74 -8.62 -9.87
CA VAL A 34 3.93 -7.48 -10.31
C VAL A 34 4.53 -6.80 -11.54
N SER A 35 5.86 -6.62 -11.56
CA SER A 35 6.54 -5.96 -12.69
C SER A 35 6.54 -6.83 -13.95
N GLU A 36 6.78 -8.14 -13.84
CA GLU A 36 6.71 -9.10 -14.96
C GLU A 36 5.29 -9.17 -15.55
N ALA A 37 4.27 -8.99 -14.71
CA ALA A 37 2.87 -8.88 -15.16
C ALA A 37 2.54 -7.56 -15.87
N GLY A 38 3.50 -6.63 -15.96
CA GLY A 38 3.33 -5.33 -16.63
C GLY A 38 2.83 -4.20 -15.74
N GLY A 39 2.77 -4.40 -14.43
CA GLY A 39 2.62 -3.36 -13.42
C GLY A 39 3.98 -2.78 -13.00
N PHE A 40 4.04 -2.15 -11.82
CA PHE A 40 5.28 -1.66 -11.23
C PHE A 40 5.39 -2.14 -9.78
N GLY A 41 6.24 -3.11 -9.53
CA GLY A 41 6.51 -3.63 -8.20
C GLY A 41 7.38 -2.68 -7.39
N ILE A 42 7.02 -2.47 -6.12
CA ILE A 42 7.80 -1.65 -5.19
C ILE A 42 8.17 -2.48 -3.97
N LEU A 43 9.48 -2.71 -3.79
CA LEU A 43 10.05 -3.40 -2.63
C LEU A 43 9.86 -2.55 -1.37
N GLY A 44 9.47 -3.18 -0.26
CA GLY A 44 9.37 -2.53 1.04
C GLY A 44 10.74 -2.37 1.71
N GLY A 45 11.17 -1.12 1.95
CA GLY A 45 12.41 -0.80 2.68
C GLY A 45 12.29 -0.93 4.20
N GLY A 46 11.05 -1.00 4.72
CA GLY A 46 10.78 -1.25 6.13
C GLY A 46 11.23 -0.15 7.10
N TYR A 47 11.48 -0.58 8.35
CA TYR A 47 11.90 0.29 9.46
C TYR A 47 13.42 0.35 9.67
N GLY A 48 14.22 -0.14 8.74
CA GLY A 48 15.68 -0.03 8.85
C GLY A 48 16.41 -1.36 9.09
N ASP A 49 15.82 -2.49 8.73
CA ASP A 49 16.52 -3.78 8.70
C ASP A 49 17.47 -3.82 7.49
N ARG A 50 18.75 -3.47 7.75
CA ARG A 50 19.82 -3.45 6.75
C ARG A 50 20.00 -4.80 6.08
N GLY A 51 20.10 -5.89 6.88
CA GLY A 51 20.40 -7.24 6.37
C GLY A 51 19.30 -7.75 5.44
N ARG A 52 18.03 -7.48 5.80
CA ARG A 52 16.90 -7.79 4.93
C ARG A 52 16.94 -6.96 3.64
N LEU A 53 17.19 -5.66 3.75
CA LEU A 53 17.25 -4.80 2.56
C LEU A 53 18.36 -5.25 1.60
N GLU A 54 19.56 -5.57 2.10
CA GLU A 54 20.67 -6.10 1.32
C GLU A 54 20.30 -7.42 0.61
N THR A 55 19.64 -8.35 1.32
CA THR A 55 19.19 -9.62 0.75
C THR A 55 18.16 -9.43 -0.37
N GLU A 56 17.10 -8.68 -0.09
CA GLU A 56 16.00 -8.48 -1.03
C GLU A 56 16.44 -7.67 -2.27
N THR A 57 17.33 -6.69 -2.09
CA THR A 57 17.87 -5.91 -3.22
C THR A 57 18.85 -6.73 -4.08
N ALA A 58 19.62 -7.65 -3.48
CA ALA A 58 20.50 -8.55 -4.20
C ALA A 58 19.70 -9.47 -5.17
N GLU A 59 18.52 -9.94 -4.75
CA GLU A 59 17.62 -10.75 -5.60
C GLU A 59 17.04 -9.97 -6.77
N LEU A 60 16.96 -8.63 -6.69
CA LEU A 60 16.48 -7.77 -7.76
C LEU A 60 17.59 -7.21 -8.65
N LYS A 61 18.85 -7.54 -8.38
CA LYS A 61 19.99 -7.04 -9.15
C LYS A 61 19.89 -7.46 -10.63
N GLY A 62 19.95 -6.47 -11.52
CA GLY A 62 19.80 -6.69 -12.96
C GLY A 62 18.37 -6.90 -13.45
N PHE A 63 17.40 -6.86 -12.55
CA PHE A 63 15.98 -6.85 -12.90
C PHE A 63 15.48 -5.41 -13.08
N ALA A 64 14.53 -5.21 -13.98
CA ALA A 64 13.81 -3.93 -14.17
C ALA A 64 12.47 -4.21 -14.91
N PRO A 65 11.46 -3.35 -14.77
CA PRO A 65 11.40 -2.18 -13.89
C PRO A 65 11.02 -2.53 -12.46
N PHE A 66 11.53 -1.82 -11.46
CA PHE A 66 11.07 -1.90 -10.07
C PHE A 66 11.38 -0.62 -9.28
N GLY A 67 10.71 -0.46 -8.14
CA GLY A 67 10.97 0.58 -7.17
C GLY A 67 11.33 0.05 -5.79
N ILE A 68 11.83 0.94 -4.91
CA ILE A 68 12.03 0.65 -3.49
C ILE A 68 11.37 1.78 -2.68
N GLY A 69 10.57 1.42 -1.67
CA GLY A 69 9.83 2.39 -0.86
C GLY A 69 10.28 2.43 0.59
N PHE A 70 10.41 3.64 1.14
CA PHE A 70 10.83 3.86 2.52
C PHE A 70 9.80 4.67 3.32
N ILE A 71 9.77 4.38 4.62
CA ILE A 71 9.17 5.23 5.64
C ILE A 71 10.16 6.36 5.92
N THR A 72 9.89 7.56 5.43
CA THR A 72 10.87 8.67 5.38
C THR A 72 11.40 9.06 6.75
N TRP A 73 10.51 9.15 7.80
CA TRP A 73 10.96 9.47 9.15
C TRP A 73 11.85 8.37 9.77
N SER A 74 11.70 7.13 9.32
CA SER A 74 12.56 6.01 9.74
C SER A 74 13.89 6.03 8.98
N LEU A 75 13.84 6.25 7.66
CA LEU A 75 15.04 6.41 6.82
C LEU A 75 15.93 7.56 7.31
N ALA A 76 15.33 8.65 7.84
CA ALA A 76 16.08 9.78 8.39
C ALA A 76 16.98 9.40 9.58
N LYS A 77 16.69 8.28 10.26
CA LYS A 77 17.53 7.76 11.36
C LYS A 77 18.69 6.89 10.87
N GLN A 78 18.60 6.40 9.64
CA GLN A 78 19.58 5.49 9.01
C GLN A 78 19.70 5.82 7.52
N PRO A 79 20.20 7.04 7.18
CA PRO A 79 20.19 7.54 5.80
C PRO A 79 21.09 6.75 4.82
N GLU A 80 22.01 5.92 5.35
CA GLU A 80 22.84 5.01 4.57
C GLU A 80 22.05 3.87 3.91
N LEU A 81 20.84 3.56 4.37
CA LEU A 81 19.98 2.56 3.74
C LEU A 81 19.56 2.98 2.33
N LEU A 82 19.52 4.30 2.06
CA LEU A 82 19.28 4.79 0.73
C LEU A 82 20.39 4.39 -0.25
N ASP A 83 21.66 4.35 0.19
CA ASP A 83 22.78 3.94 -0.68
C ASP A 83 22.64 2.49 -1.10
N ILE A 84 22.29 1.58 -0.16
CA ILE A 84 22.02 0.17 -0.46
C ILE A 84 20.91 0.04 -1.51
N ALA A 85 19.84 0.81 -1.35
CA ALA A 85 18.75 0.81 -2.31
C ALA A 85 19.18 1.32 -3.69
N LEU A 86 19.96 2.41 -3.76
CA LEU A 86 20.41 3.00 -5.02
C LEU A 86 21.45 2.12 -5.74
N ASP A 87 22.27 1.36 -5.01
CA ASP A 87 23.20 0.38 -5.57
C ASP A 87 22.51 -0.76 -6.34
N ALA A 88 21.27 -1.07 -5.98
CA ALA A 88 20.43 -2.01 -6.70
C ALA A 88 19.86 -1.44 -8.02
N ARG A 89 20.07 -0.14 -8.29
CA ARG A 89 19.62 0.58 -9.50
C ARG A 89 18.10 0.48 -9.73
N PRO A 90 17.26 0.78 -8.73
CA PRO A 90 15.82 0.83 -8.95
C PRO A 90 15.47 1.96 -9.92
N GLN A 91 14.37 1.81 -10.66
CA GLN A 91 13.87 2.88 -11.53
C GLN A 91 13.24 4.03 -10.72
N ALA A 92 12.78 3.75 -9.51
CA ALA A 92 12.19 4.75 -8.62
C ALA A 92 12.48 4.47 -7.15
N ILE A 93 12.59 5.53 -6.36
CA ILE A 93 12.54 5.51 -4.89
C ILE A 93 11.24 6.17 -4.45
N MET A 94 10.45 5.47 -3.65
CA MET A 94 9.22 5.99 -3.06
C MET A 94 9.46 6.42 -1.62
N LEU A 95 9.12 7.66 -1.29
CA LEU A 95 9.20 8.21 0.06
C LEU A 95 7.79 8.50 0.59
N SER A 96 7.53 8.04 1.81
CA SER A 96 6.22 8.17 2.47
C SER A 96 6.40 8.61 3.91
N PHE A 97 5.51 9.48 4.43
CA PHE A 97 5.47 9.83 5.85
C PHE A 97 6.70 10.60 6.34
N GLY A 98 6.98 11.75 5.74
CA GLY A 98 8.06 12.64 6.14
C GLY A 98 8.54 13.54 5.01
N ASP A 99 9.53 14.38 5.31
CA ASP A 99 10.11 15.33 4.35
C ASP A 99 11.03 14.61 3.34
N PRO A 100 10.72 14.64 2.02
CA PRO A 100 11.57 14.05 1.00
C PRO A 100 12.81 14.88 0.66
N ALA A 101 12.84 16.18 1.00
CA ALA A 101 13.87 17.11 0.54
C ALA A 101 15.31 16.67 0.88
N PRO A 102 15.63 16.11 2.06
CA PRO A 102 16.99 15.67 2.38
C PRO A 102 17.50 14.53 1.48
N PHE A 103 16.62 13.73 0.91
CA PHE A 103 16.95 12.55 0.10
C PHE A 103 16.89 12.80 -1.41
N ALA A 104 16.09 13.76 -1.84
CA ALA A 104 15.81 14.05 -3.24
C ALA A 104 17.08 14.30 -4.09
N PRO A 105 18.11 15.03 -3.65
CA PRO A 105 19.33 15.23 -4.45
C PRO A 105 20.06 13.92 -4.77
N ARG A 106 20.17 13.01 -3.78
CA ARG A 106 20.84 11.70 -3.97
C ARG A 106 20.05 10.80 -4.92
N ILE A 107 18.73 10.76 -4.77
CA ILE A 107 17.82 10.00 -5.64
C ILE A 107 17.95 10.51 -7.09
N ARG A 108 17.90 11.81 -7.28
CA ARG A 108 18.08 12.44 -8.62
C ARG A 108 19.43 12.15 -9.24
N ALA A 109 20.51 12.24 -8.44
CA ALA A 109 21.87 11.97 -8.91
C ALA A 109 22.08 10.51 -9.36
N SER A 110 21.32 9.55 -8.81
CA SER A 110 21.37 8.14 -9.22
C SER A 110 20.62 7.84 -10.52
N GLY A 111 19.82 8.79 -11.03
CA GLY A 111 18.92 8.59 -12.17
C GLY A 111 17.56 7.95 -11.81
N ALA A 112 17.34 7.57 -10.54
CA ALA A 112 16.05 7.08 -10.09
C ALA A 112 15.00 8.22 -9.99
N ARG A 113 13.74 7.89 -10.26
CA ARG A 113 12.63 8.82 -10.08
C ARG A 113 12.23 8.89 -8.61
N LEU A 114 11.93 10.09 -8.14
CA LEU A 114 11.35 10.28 -6.81
C LEU A 114 9.82 10.14 -6.90
N ILE A 115 9.27 9.20 -6.15
CA ILE A 115 7.82 9.05 -5.92
C ILE A 115 7.54 9.50 -4.49
N CYS A 116 6.54 10.37 -4.28
CA CYS A 116 6.14 10.80 -2.94
C CYS A 116 4.69 10.43 -2.66
N GLN A 117 4.45 9.73 -1.54
CA GLN A 117 3.10 9.49 -1.05
C GLN A 117 2.68 10.60 -0.10
N VAL A 118 1.51 11.16 -0.35
CA VAL A 118 0.99 12.36 0.32
C VAL A 118 -0.43 12.15 0.81
N GLN A 119 -0.78 12.80 1.93
CA GLN A 119 -2.10 12.72 2.56
C GLN A 119 -2.74 14.11 2.73
N SER A 120 -2.08 15.16 2.21
CA SER A 120 -2.60 16.53 2.17
C SER A 120 -1.99 17.30 1.00
N GLU A 121 -2.62 18.43 0.63
CA GLU A 121 -2.09 19.34 -0.40
C GLU A 121 -0.76 19.99 0.04
N GLU A 122 -0.57 20.20 1.35
CA GLU A 122 0.70 20.74 1.87
C GLU A 122 1.85 19.77 1.63
N MET A 123 1.65 18.46 1.97
CA MET A 123 2.63 17.43 1.67
C MET A 123 2.89 17.29 0.17
N ALA A 124 1.86 17.48 -0.66
CA ALA A 124 2.02 17.43 -2.11
C ALA A 124 2.86 18.60 -2.64
N ARG A 125 2.68 19.83 -2.11
CA ARG A 125 3.54 20.97 -2.46
C ARG A 125 4.99 20.71 -2.06
N GLN A 126 5.24 20.26 -0.83
CA GLN A 126 6.59 19.90 -0.36
C GLN A 126 7.23 18.83 -1.27
N ALA A 127 6.46 17.81 -1.67
CA ALA A 127 6.93 16.78 -2.57
C ALA A 127 7.29 17.33 -3.97
N LEU A 128 6.46 18.20 -4.53
CA LEU A 128 6.73 18.86 -5.81
C LEU A 128 7.98 19.76 -5.74
N ASP A 129 8.12 20.52 -4.66
CA ASP A 129 9.29 21.39 -4.43
C ASP A 129 10.58 20.56 -4.29
N ALA A 130 10.50 19.36 -3.71
CA ALA A 130 11.60 18.40 -3.66
C ALA A 130 11.90 17.74 -5.03
N GLY A 131 11.04 17.93 -6.03
CA GLY A 131 11.20 17.37 -7.37
C GLY A 131 10.62 15.96 -7.52
N ALA A 132 9.51 15.66 -6.85
CA ALA A 132 8.77 14.42 -7.07
C ALA A 132 8.36 14.30 -8.55
N ALA A 133 8.63 13.14 -9.15
CA ALA A 133 8.23 12.80 -10.51
C ALA A 133 6.83 12.15 -10.55
N ILE A 134 6.35 11.63 -9.42
CA ILE A 134 5.03 11.01 -9.26
C ILE A 134 4.53 11.34 -7.85
N LEU A 135 3.26 11.73 -7.73
CA LEU A 135 2.57 11.85 -6.43
C LEU A 135 1.61 10.67 -6.23
N ILE A 136 1.59 10.12 -5.02
CA ILE A 136 0.60 9.12 -4.62
C ILE A 136 -0.34 9.76 -3.60
N ALA A 137 -1.57 10.02 -4.01
CA ALA A 137 -2.64 10.54 -3.17
C ALA A 137 -3.26 9.39 -2.37
N GLN A 138 -2.93 9.31 -1.06
CA GLN A 138 -3.39 8.22 -0.21
C GLN A 138 -4.59 8.63 0.65
N GLY A 139 -5.70 7.92 0.49
CA GLY A 139 -6.88 8.06 1.33
C GLY A 139 -6.87 7.20 2.60
N THR A 140 -7.77 7.53 3.52
CA THR A 140 -7.91 6.89 4.84
C THR A 140 -8.34 5.42 4.75
N GLU A 141 -8.92 4.99 3.65
CA GLU A 141 -9.34 3.61 3.39
C GLU A 141 -8.15 2.66 3.22
N ALA A 142 -6.94 3.21 3.01
CA ALA A 142 -5.72 2.42 2.88
C ALA A 142 -5.42 1.65 4.17
N GLY A 143 -4.93 0.42 4.01
CA GLY A 143 -4.32 -0.36 5.09
C GLY A 143 -2.97 0.22 5.50
N GLY A 144 -2.53 -0.10 6.72
CA GLY A 144 -1.32 0.48 7.27
C GLY A 144 -1.48 1.97 7.59
N HIS A 145 -0.36 2.68 7.58
CA HIS A 145 -0.33 4.08 8.02
C HIS A 145 -0.92 5.04 6.99
N GLY A 146 -1.54 6.09 7.48
CA GLY A 146 -2.18 7.13 6.68
C GLY A 146 -2.81 8.22 7.55
N ALA A 147 -3.47 9.17 6.91
CA ALA A 147 -4.22 10.25 7.58
C ALA A 147 -5.75 10.04 7.43
N SER A 148 -6.53 11.11 7.58
CA SER A 148 -7.99 11.02 7.76
C SER A 148 -8.81 11.32 6.50
N ARG A 149 -8.24 11.93 5.45
CA ARG A 149 -8.98 12.26 4.23
C ARG A 149 -9.35 11.01 3.44
N THR A 150 -10.54 10.98 2.85
CA THR A 150 -10.98 9.85 2.01
C THR A 150 -10.31 9.87 0.64
N THR A 151 -10.21 8.72 0.00
CA THR A 151 -9.59 8.59 -1.33
C THR A 151 -10.34 9.43 -2.38
N VAL A 152 -11.67 9.44 -2.33
CA VAL A 152 -12.52 10.22 -3.25
C VAL A 152 -12.31 11.72 -3.10
N ASP A 153 -11.95 12.21 -1.90
CA ASP A 153 -11.71 13.61 -1.63
C ASP A 153 -10.27 14.04 -1.97
N ILE A 154 -9.28 13.24 -1.56
CA ILE A 154 -7.89 13.65 -1.73
C ILE A 154 -7.39 13.51 -3.18
N VAL A 155 -7.85 12.51 -3.92
CA VAL A 155 -7.35 12.27 -5.29
C VAL A 155 -7.60 13.46 -6.21
N PRO A 156 -8.82 13.97 -6.40
CA PRO A 156 -9.05 15.13 -7.27
C PRO A 156 -8.33 16.38 -6.75
N ALA A 157 -8.26 16.60 -5.43
CA ALA A 157 -7.54 17.76 -4.87
C ALA A 157 -6.04 17.73 -5.23
N ILE A 158 -5.40 16.55 -5.21
CA ILE A 158 -3.99 16.43 -5.59
C ILE A 158 -3.81 16.48 -7.11
N VAL A 159 -4.76 15.98 -7.90
CA VAL A 159 -4.78 16.10 -9.37
C VAL A 159 -4.81 17.57 -9.78
N ASP A 160 -5.73 18.35 -9.21
CA ASP A 160 -5.85 19.78 -9.48
C ASP A 160 -4.59 20.54 -9.07
N LEU A 161 -4.02 20.20 -7.91
CA LEU A 161 -2.78 20.83 -7.42
C LEU A 161 -1.57 20.44 -8.29
N ALA A 162 -1.49 19.21 -8.75
CA ALA A 162 -0.42 18.76 -9.65
C ALA A 162 -0.46 19.47 -11.00
N ALA A 163 -1.66 19.87 -11.48
CA ALA A 163 -1.87 20.65 -12.71
C ALA A 163 -1.06 20.07 -13.89
N GLU A 164 -1.17 18.76 -14.11
CA GLU A 164 -0.49 17.98 -15.16
C GLU A 164 1.06 17.98 -15.13
N ARG A 165 1.66 18.63 -14.13
CA ARG A 165 3.14 18.67 -14.01
C ARG A 165 3.75 17.29 -13.76
N VAL A 166 3.04 16.44 -13.01
CA VAL A 166 3.41 15.05 -12.70
C VAL A 166 2.18 14.17 -12.63
N PRO A 167 2.27 12.87 -12.98
CA PRO A 167 1.17 11.94 -12.80
C PRO A 167 0.82 11.77 -11.33
N VAL A 168 -0.49 11.71 -11.04
CA VAL A 168 -1.04 11.41 -9.72
C VAL A 168 -1.57 9.98 -9.70
N VAL A 169 -1.23 9.23 -8.68
CA VAL A 169 -1.63 7.83 -8.46
C VAL A 169 -2.51 7.76 -7.23
N ALA A 170 -3.65 7.11 -7.31
CA ALA A 170 -4.57 6.94 -6.19
C ALA A 170 -4.19 5.74 -5.32
N ALA A 171 -4.30 5.86 -3.99
CA ALA A 171 -4.09 4.76 -3.05
C ALA A 171 -5.14 4.75 -1.95
N GLY A 172 -5.63 3.57 -1.59
CA GLY A 172 -6.65 3.37 -0.55
C GLY A 172 -8.00 2.91 -1.10
N GLY A 173 -8.56 1.86 -0.52
CA GLY A 173 -9.88 1.34 -0.89
C GLY A 173 -9.96 0.62 -2.25
N ILE A 174 -8.84 0.28 -2.88
CA ILE A 174 -8.77 -0.24 -4.25
C ILE A 174 -8.33 -1.71 -4.22
N ALA A 175 -9.16 -2.63 -4.79
CA ALA A 175 -8.84 -4.05 -4.86
C ALA A 175 -9.16 -4.70 -6.22
N ASP A 176 -9.91 -4.03 -7.10
CA ASP A 176 -10.35 -4.55 -8.40
C ASP A 176 -10.38 -3.45 -9.48
N GLY A 177 -10.79 -3.82 -10.69
CA GLY A 177 -10.83 -2.90 -11.83
C GLY A 177 -11.87 -1.79 -11.70
N ARG A 178 -12.90 -1.98 -10.88
CA ARG A 178 -13.88 -0.91 -10.58
C ARG A 178 -13.19 0.24 -9.85
N GLY A 179 -12.31 -0.10 -8.88
CA GLY A 179 -11.52 0.87 -8.15
C GLY A 179 -10.55 1.61 -9.07
N LEU A 180 -9.81 0.90 -9.94
CA LEU A 180 -8.92 1.54 -10.92
C LEU A 180 -9.70 2.48 -11.85
N ALA A 181 -10.80 2.03 -12.45
CA ALA A 181 -11.62 2.85 -13.36
C ALA A 181 -12.18 4.10 -12.66
N ALA A 182 -12.70 3.95 -11.42
CA ALA A 182 -13.22 5.08 -10.65
C ALA A 182 -12.13 6.13 -10.34
N MET A 183 -10.94 5.71 -9.96
CA MET A 183 -9.83 6.64 -9.69
C MET A 183 -9.34 7.34 -10.94
N MET A 184 -9.35 6.68 -12.10
CA MET A 184 -9.06 7.33 -13.37
C MET A 184 -10.12 8.38 -13.74
N MET A 185 -11.40 8.13 -13.46
CA MET A 185 -12.47 9.13 -13.65
C MET A 185 -12.30 10.34 -12.71
N LEU A 186 -11.62 10.19 -11.58
CA LEU A 186 -11.23 11.30 -10.68
C LEU A 186 -9.92 12.00 -11.12
N GLY A 187 -9.34 11.62 -12.26
CA GLY A 187 -8.13 12.22 -12.84
C GLY A 187 -6.82 11.54 -12.45
N ALA A 188 -6.83 10.44 -11.70
CA ALA A 188 -5.62 9.71 -11.42
C ALA A 188 -5.05 9.02 -12.68
N SER A 189 -3.73 8.97 -12.80
CA SER A 189 -3.01 8.28 -13.88
C SER A 189 -2.81 6.78 -13.62
N GLY A 190 -3.24 6.28 -12.46
CA GLY A 190 -3.12 4.89 -12.05
C GLY A 190 -3.38 4.71 -10.56
N VAL A 191 -3.09 3.51 -10.05
CA VAL A 191 -3.35 3.14 -8.65
C VAL A 191 -2.16 2.46 -7.99
N LEU A 192 -2.01 2.69 -6.67
CA LEU A 192 -1.10 1.95 -5.79
C LEU A 192 -1.94 1.06 -4.86
N ILE A 193 -1.69 -0.24 -4.92
CA ILE A 193 -2.50 -1.25 -4.25
C ILE A 193 -1.67 -2.01 -3.21
N GLY A 194 -2.14 -2.04 -1.95
CA GLY A 194 -1.50 -2.79 -0.87
C GLY A 194 -2.23 -4.10 -0.57
N THR A 195 -3.36 -4.03 0.12
CA THR A 195 -4.07 -5.16 0.72
C THR A 195 -4.39 -6.27 -0.28
N ARG A 196 -4.79 -5.96 -1.52
CA ARG A 196 -5.01 -6.97 -2.56
C ARG A 196 -3.75 -7.77 -2.88
N PHE A 197 -2.58 -7.09 -2.96
CA PHE A 197 -1.30 -7.78 -3.18
C PHE A 197 -0.76 -8.45 -1.92
N TYR A 198 -1.14 -8.01 -0.71
CA TYR A 198 -0.85 -8.78 0.51
C TYR A 198 -1.48 -10.19 0.43
N ALA A 199 -2.71 -10.28 -0.06
CA ALA A 199 -3.41 -11.53 -0.32
C ALA A 199 -3.01 -12.12 -1.70
N SER A 200 -1.72 -12.30 -1.95
CA SER A 200 -1.15 -12.98 -3.11
C SER A 200 -0.17 -14.06 -2.71
N VAL A 201 0.13 -14.98 -3.63
CA VAL A 201 1.05 -16.10 -3.40
C VAL A 201 2.46 -15.59 -3.08
N GLU A 202 2.94 -14.54 -3.76
CA GLU A 202 4.31 -14.04 -3.68
C GLU A 202 4.58 -13.11 -2.50
N ALA A 203 3.55 -12.56 -1.85
CA ALA A 203 3.74 -11.74 -0.66
C ALA A 203 4.35 -12.56 0.49
N ASN A 204 5.31 -11.98 1.22
CA ASN A 204 6.03 -12.66 2.31
C ASN A 204 5.20 -12.84 3.60
N GLY A 205 3.95 -12.37 3.65
CA GLY A 205 3.08 -12.51 4.81
C GLY A 205 2.75 -13.97 5.14
N ALA A 206 2.56 -14.26 6.44
CA ALA A 206 2.10 -15.56 6.89
C ALA A 206 0.78 -15.95 6.23
N GLN A 207 0.60 -17.25 5.91
CA GLN A 207 -0.62 -17.74 5.25
C GLN A 207 -1.87 -17.42 6.07
N GLU A 208 -1.81 -17.56 7.40
CA GLU A 208 -2.91 -17.21 8.30
C GLU A 208 -3.32 -15.73 8.18
N ALA A 209 -2.36 -14.81 8.03
CA ALA A 209 -2.67 -13.39 7.84
C ALA A 209 -3.38 -13.15 6.49
N LYS A 210 -2.96 -13.83 5.42
CA LYS A 210 -3.61 -13.77 4.11
C LYS A 210 -5.04 -14.33 4.15
N GLU A 211 -5.25 -15.44 4.87
CA GLU A 211 -6.59 -16.03 5.05
C GLU A 211 -7.50 -15.08 5.85
N ARG A 212 -6.98 -14.40 6.87
CA ARG A 212 -7.76 -13.39 7.61
C ARG A 212 -8.18 -12.22 6.70
N ILE A 213 -7.32 -11.77 5.81
CA ILE A 213 -7.69 -10.76 4.79
C ILE A 213 -8.80 -11.31 3.88
N ARG A 214 -8.68 -12.55 3.39
CA ARG A 214 -9.65 -13.18 2.49
C ARG A 214 -11.02 -13.38 3.14
N MET A 215 -11.07 -13.63 4.45
CA MET A 215 -12.30 -13.88 5.20
C MET A 215 -12.95 -12.62 5.77
N ALA A 216 -12.20 -11.52 5.84
CA ALA A 216 -12.68 -10.26 6.41
C ALA A 216 -13.68 -9.55 5.49
N ASN A 217 -14.56 -8.78 6.07
CA ASN A 217 -15.39 -7.81 5.37
C ASN A 217 -14.95 -6.37 5.68
N SER A 218 -15.47 -5.39 4.97
CA SER A 218 -15.04 -4.00 5.08
C SER A 218 -15.25 -3.38 6.48
N ASN A 219 -16.16 -3.94 7.30
CA ASN A 219 -16.40 -3.50 8.68
C ASN A 219 -15.37 -4.05 9.67
N ASP A 220 -14.56 -5.03 9.25
CA ASP A 220 -13.56 -5.67 10.11
C ASP A 220 -12.24 -4.91 10.15
N THR A 221 -12.20 -3.65 9.74
CA THR A 221 -11.00 -2.82 9.84
C THR A 221 -11.21 -1.62 10.75
N VAL A 222 -10.15 -1.19 11.42
CA VAL A 222 -10.15 0.02 12.24
C VAL A 222 -8.85 0.78 12.09
N ARG A 223 -8.93 2.11 12.09
CA ARG A 223 -7.77 3.00 12.12
C ARG A 223 -7.52 3.47 13.55
N GLY A 224 -6.28 3.33 14.03
CA GLY A 224 -5.92 3.73 15.39
C GLY A 224 -4.42 3.60 15.65
N VAL A 225 -4.04 3.72 16.92
CA VAL A 225 -2.63 3.68 17.37
C VAL A 225 -2.27 2.40 18.11
N VAL A 226 -3.25 1.57 18.45
CA VAL A 226 -3.08 0.39 19.32
C VAL A 226 -1.99 -0.55 18.78
N ALA A 227 -2.02 -0.88 17.48
CA ALA A 227 -1.04 -1.77 16.88
C ALA A 227 0.40 -1.24 16.96
N ASP A 228 0.58 0.07 16.87
CA ASP A 228 1.89 0.71 16.93
C ASP A 228 2.40 0.82 18.37
N TRP A 229 1.56 1.29 19.28
CA TRP A 229 1.95 1.46 20.69
C TRP A 229 2.25 0.12 21.36
N SER A 230 1.54 -0.95 20.98
CA SER A 230 1.87 -2.32 21.41
C SER A 230 3.25 -2.80 20.94
N ARG A 231 3.82 -2.18 19.91
CA ARG A 231 5.18 -2.45 19.40
C ARG A 231 6.19 -1.40 19.85
N SER A 232 5.80 -0.49 20.76
CA SER A 232 6.61 0.67 21.16
C SER A 232 7.02 1.56 19.97
N LEU A 233 6.20 1.61 18.93
CA LEU A 233 6.39 2.48 17.77
C LEU A 233 5.48 3.71 17.88
N PHE A 234 6.10 4.87 18.01
CA PHE A 234 5.38 6.14 18.07
C PHE A 234 5.51 6.85 16.74
N TRP A 235 4.44 6.75 15.95
CA TRP A 235 4.38 7.43 14.66
C TRP A 235 4.12 8.92 14.85
N PRO A 236 4.75 9.78 14.02
CA PRO A 236 4.47 11.22 14.08
C PRO A 236 3.03 11.50 13.64
N ALA A 237 2.40 12.47 14.30
CA ALA A 237 1.11 12.97 13.84
C ALA A 237 1.23 13.53 12.40
N PRO A 238 0.20 13.39 11.56
CA PRO A 238 -1.16 12.89 11.85
C PRO A 238 -1.34 11.38 11.59
N PHE A 239 -0.27 10.61 11.44
CA PHE A 239 -0.33 9.24 10.94
C PHE A 239 -0.77 8.23 11.99
N THR A 240 -1.77 7.42 11.65
CA THR A 240 -2.26 6.27 12.40
C THR A 240 -2.38 5.05 11.49
N ALA A 241 -2.47 3.86 12.04
CA ALA A 241 -2.50 2.61 11.27
C ALA A 241 -3.91 2.04 11.14
N ARG A 242 -4.27 1.54 9.94
CA ARG A 242 -5.47 0.72 9.72
C ARG A 242 -5.09 -0.75 9.70
N THR A 243 -5.78 -1.52 10.55
CA THR A 243 -5.56 -2.97 10.71
C THR A 243 -6.89 -3.72 10.70
N LEU A 244 -6.83 -5.03 10.50
CA LEU A 244 -7.98 -5.89 10.84
C LEU A 244 -8.23 -5.82 12.35
N VAL A 245 -9.51 -5.86 12.72
CA VAL A 245 -9.95 -5.92 14.11
C VAL A 245 -9.75 -7.35 14.61
N ASN A 246 -8.91 -7.51 15.64
CA ASN A 246 -8.71 -8.75 16.38
C ASN A 246 -8.98 -8.55 17.87
N ASP A 247 -8.79 -9.56 18.70
CA ASP A 247 -9.09 -9.46 20.14
C ASP A 247 -8.21 -8.43 20.85
N HIS A 248 -6.95 -8.31 20.43
CA HIS A 248 -6.03 -7.32 20.98
C HIS A 248 -6.48 -5.89 20.64
N ILE A 249 -6.84 -5.63 19.40
CA ILE A 249 -7.36 -4.32 18.96
C ILE A 249 -8.65 -3.98 19.70
N ARG A 250 -9.60 -4.93 19.82
CA ARG A 250 -10.84 -4.73 20.60
C ARG A 250 -10.57 -4.41 22.06
N ARG A 251 -9.63 -5.14 22.68
CA ARG A 251 -9.26 -4.96 24.10
C ARG A 251 -8.73 -3.56 24.40
N TRP A 252 -7.94 -2.98 23.50
CA TRP A 252 -7.20 -1.76 23.77
C TRP A 252 -7.78 -0.50 23.11
N THR A 253 -8.65 -0.62 22.11
CA THR A 253 -9.34 0.55 21.53
C THR A 253 -10.20 1.24 22.57
N GLY A 254 -9.99 2.56 22.75
CA GLY A 254 -10.62 3.36 23.81
C GLY A 254 -9.90 3.25 25.17
N ARG A 255 -8.84 2.48 25.28
CA ARG A 255 -8.01 2.31 26.48
C ARG A 255 -6.53 2.60 26.21
N GLU A 256 -6.25 3.49 25.28
CA GLU A 256 -4.91 3.78 24.79
C GLU A 256 -3.98 4.32 25.88
N ILE A 257 -4.52 5.09 26.86
CA ILE A 257 -3.74 5.58 28.00
C ILE A 257 -3.29 4.41 28.89
N GLU A 258 -4.17 3.45 29.16
CA GLU A 258 -3.82 2.26 29.94
C GLU A 258 -2.81 1.38 29.20
N LEU A 259 -2.98 1.23 27.87
CA LEU A 259 -2.00 0.55 27.03
C LEU A 259 -0.61 1.17 27.18
N MET A 260 -0.50 2.51 27.14
CA MET A 260 0.78 3.21 27.32
C MET A 260 1.39 2.94 28.72
N GLN A 261 0.56 2.96 29.77
CA GLN A 261 1.01 2.69 31.13
C GLN A 261 1.58 1.26 31.30
N ARG A 262 1.08 0.32 30.49
CA ARG A 262 1.49 -1.09 30.48
C ARG A 262 2.34 -1.46 29.27
N ALA A 263 2.92 -0.49 28.57
CA ALA A 263 3.61 -0.70 27.29
C ALA A 263 4.70 -1.78 27.34
N ALA A 264 5.45 -1.86 28.44
CA ALA A 264 6.51 -2.87 28.58
C ALA A 264 5.95 -4.30 28.61
N GLU A 265 4.88 -4.53 29.41
CA GLU A 265 4.22 -5.83 29.52
C GLU A 265 3.53 -6.22 28.22
N VAL A 266 2.72 -5.30 27.67
CA VAL A 266 1.99 -5.53 26.43
C VAL A 266 2.93 -5.72 25.24
N GLY A 267 4.07 -5.02 25.20
CA GLY A 267 5.07 -5.18 24.17
C GLY A 267 5.69 -6.59 24.14
N VAL A 268 5.95 -7.17 25.32
CA VAL A 268 6.44 -8.57 25.42
C VAL A 268 5.36 -9.55 24.94
N GLU A 269 4.12 -9.41 25.40
CA GLU A 269 2.98 -10.23 24.96
C GLU A 269 2.81 -10.15 23.43
N TYR A 270 2.82 -8.94 22.88
CA TYR A 270 2.66 -8.70 21.44
C TYR A 270 3.81 -9.30 20.60
N ALA A 271 5.05 -9.15 21.05
CA ALA A 271 6.23 -9.71 20.36
C ALA A 271 6.17 -11.24 20.34
N ALA A 272 5.83 -11.86 21.47
CA ALA A 272 5.67 -13.31 21.58
C ALA A 272 4.55 -13.82 20.66
N ALA A 273 3.41 -13.15 20.64
CA ALA A 273 2.29 -13.48 19.77
C ALA A 273 2.65 -13.36 18.28
N LYS A 274 3.37 -12.30 17.91
CA LYS A 274 3.85 -12.10 16.53
C LYS A 274 4.81 -13.22 16.12
N ALA A 275 5.74 -13.59 16.97
CA ALA A 275 6.69 -14.68 16.72
C ALA A 275 6.01 -16.05 16.58
N ALA A 276 4.92 -16.28 17.34
CA ALA A 276 4.09 -17.49 17.28
C ALA A 276 3.08 -17.50 16.13
N GLY A 277 2.96 -16.43 15.34
CA GLY A 277 1.93 -16.32 14.31
C GLY A 277 0.51 -16.19 14.87
N ASN A 278 0.34 -15.74 16.11
CA ASN A 278 -0.97 -15.54 16.74
C ASN A 278 -1.56 -14.20 16.34
N PHE A 279 -2.44 -14.21 15.33
CA PHE A 279 -3.10 -13.02 14.81
C PHE A 279 -4.38 -12.60 15.57
N GLU A 280 -4.72 -13.25 16.69
CA GLU A 280 -5.65 -12.68 17.66
C GLU A 280 -5.01 -11.53 18.47
N VAL A 281 -3.67 -11.49 18.48
CA VAL A 281 -2.89 -10.43 19.14
C VAL A 281 -2.10 -9.62 18.11
N ALA A 282 -1.32 -10.27 17.26
CA ALA A 282 -0.53 -9.60 16.23
C ALA A 282 -1.42 -8.96 15.16
N ALA A 283 -1.16 -7.70 14.81
CA ALA A 283 -1.95 -6.96 13.85
C ALA A 283 -1.69 -7.42 12.40
N VAL A 284 -2.76 -7.51 11.62
CA VAL A 284 -2.73 -7.61 10.17
C VAL A 284 -3.10 -6.23 9.60
N PHE A 285 -2.15 -5.58 8.94
CA PHE A 285 -2.35 -4.26 8.33
C PHE A 285 -3.12 -4.43 7.02
N ALA A 286 -4.37 -3.98 6.98
CA ALA A 286 -5.26 -4.13 5.83
C ALA A 286 -6.23 -2.94 5.72
N GLY A 287 -6.57 -2.57 4.49
CA GLY A 287 -7.49 -1.48 4.17
C GLY A 287 -8.94 -1.93 4.08
N GLU A 288 -9.84 -0.98 3.93
CA GLU A 288 -11.29 -1.22 3.87
C GLU A 288 -11.72 -2.07 2.66
N ALA A 289 -10.88 -2.15 1.62
CA ALA A 289 -11.14 -2.99 0.46
C ALA A 289 -11.06 -4.51 0.75
N VAL A 290 -10.80 -4.96 1.98
CA VAL A 290 -10.78 -6.40 2.34
C VAL A 290 -12.06 -7.11 1.94
N GLY A 291 -13.22 -6.45 2.05
CA GLY A 291 -14.51 -7.02 1.64
C GLY A 291 -14.65 -7.31 0.14
N LEU A 292 -13.68 -6.92 -0.67
CA LEU A 292 -13.59 -7.20 -2.11
C LEU A 292 -12.55 -8.30 -2.44
N ILE A 293 -11.89 -8.86 -1.42
CA ILE A 293 -10.77 -9.80 -1.57
C ILE A 293 -11.24 -11.19 -1.12
N HIS A 294 -11.46 -12.11 -2.06
CA HIS A 294 -12.06 -13.42 -1.77
C HIS A 294 -11.15 -14.60 -2.13
N ASP A 295 -9.92 -14.33 -2.62
CA ASP A 295 -8.95 -15.33 -3.05
C ASP A 295 -7.50 -14.88 -2.80
N ILE A 296 -6.54 -15.81 -2.96
CA ILE A 296 -5.10 -15.58 -2.78
C ILE A 296 -4.39 -16.10 -4.05
N PRO A 297 -4.58 -15.48 -5.20
CA PRO A 297 -3.96 -15.92 -6.46
C PRO A 297 -2.52 -15.41 -6.61
N PRO A 298 -1.79 -15.84 -7.66
CA PRO A 298 -0.56 -15.19 -8.07
C PRO A 298 -0.75 -13.70 -8.36
N ALA A 299 0.25 -12.87 -8.04
CA ALA A 299 0.20 -11.42 -8.24
C ALA A 299 -0.01 -11.03 -9.72
N ALA A 300 0.52 -11.82 -10.64
CA ALA A 300 0.31 -11.63 -12.08
C ALA A 300 -1.18 -11.69 -12.45
N GLU A 301 -1.91 -12.64 -11.89
CA GLU A 301 -3.36 -12.78 -12.12
C GLU A 301 -4.14 -11.60 -11.55
N ILE A 302 -3.72 -11.05 -10.41
CA ILE A 302 -4.32 -9.84 -9.82
C ILE A 302 -4.15 -8.66 -10.79
N VAL A 303 -2.95 -8.44 -11.31
CA VAL A 303 -2.68 -7.35 -12.27
C VAL A 303 -3.55 -7.48 -13.52
N GLU A 304 -3.59 -8.66 -14.12
CA GLU A 304 -4.37 -8.92 -15.33
C GLU A 304 -5.89 -8.75 -15.12
N ARG A 305 -6.43 -9.26 -14.01
CA ARG A 305 -7.86 -9.11 -13.66
C ARG A 305 -8.24 -7.64 -13.49
N ILE A 306 -7.46 -6.88 -12.71
CA ILE A 306 -7.72 -5.46 -12.44
C ILE A 306 -7.64 -4.66 -13.74
N ALA A 307 -6.61 -4.88 -14.56
CA ALA A 307 -6.42 -4.16 -15.81
C ALA A 307 -7.54 -4.45 -16.81
N THR A 308 -7.91 -5.73 -16.98
CA THR A 308 -8.96 -6.15 -17.91
C THR A 308 -10.33 -5.61 -17.52
N GLU A 309 -10.69 -5.71 -16.24
CA GLU A 309 -11.97 -5.19 -15.74
C GLU A 309 -12.04 -3.66 -15.89
N ALA A 310 -10.98 -2.94 -15.54
CA ALA A 310 -10.95 -1.48 -15.70
C ALA A 310 -11.06 -1.05 -17.18
N GLU A 311 -10.35 -1.74 -18.09
CA GLU A 311 -10.48 -1.47 -19.54
C GLU A 311 -11.92 -1.64 -20.02
N GLN A 312 -12.58 -2.72 -19.60
CA GLN A 312 -13.98 -2.97 -19.98
C GLN A 312 -14.92 -1.87 -19.48
N LEU A 313 -14.72 -1.41 -18.25
CA LEU A 313 -15.52 -0.34 -17.65
C LEU A 313 -15.30 1.01 -18.37
N LEU A 314 -14.05 1.37 -18.62
CA LEU A 314 -13.69 2.65 -19.25
C LEU A 314 -14.06 2.72 -20.73
N THR A 315 -14.09 1.58 -21.43
CA THR A 315 -14.48 1.54 -22.87
C THR A 315 -15.98 1.31 -23.11
N GLY A 316 -16.77 1.17 -22.04
CA GLY A 316 -18.20 0.85 -22.14
C GLY A 316 -18.48 -0.56 -22.65
N ARG A 317 -17.49 -1.40 -22.83
CA ARG A 317 -17.62 -2.81 -23.25
C ARG A 317 -17.96 -3.68 -22.02
N ARG A 318 -19.19 -3.54 -21.51
CA ARG A 318 -19.72 -4.48 -20.54
C ARG A 318 -19.97 -5.82 -21.24
N ASN A 319 -19.05 -6.75 -21.18
CA ASN A 319 -19.42 -8.14 -21.27
C ASN A 319 -20.37 -8.39 -20.11
N SER A 320 -21.55 -8.94 -20.40
CA SER A 320 -22.56 -9.29 -19.42
C SER A 320 -22.00 -10.40 -18.51
N VAL A 321 -21.14 -10.05 -17.54
CA VAL A 321 -20.79 -10.93 -16.44
C VAL A 321 -21.98 -10.93 -15.50
N ARG A 322 -23.01 -11.70 -15.88
CA ARG A 322 -23.96 -12.28 -14.93
C ARG A 322 -23.19 -13.35 -14.17
N GLY A 323 -22.63 -12.97 -13.05
CA GLY A 323 -21.96 -13.86 -12.13
C GLY A 323 -22.29 -13.45 -10.71
N VAL A 324 -23.34 -14.08 -10.16
CA VAL A 324 -23.60 -14.27 -8.72
C VAL A 324 -23.78 -12.98 -7.92
N LEU A 325 -24.96 -12.39 -8.01
CA LEU A 325 -25.56 -11.76 -6.83
C LEU A 325 -25.86 -12.89 -5.83
N PRO A 326 -25.43 -12.79 -4.55
CA PRO A 326 -25.91 -13.72 -3.55
C PRO A 326 -27.44 -13.65 -3.52
N SER A 327 -28.10 -14.80 -3.50
CA SER A 327 -29.55 -14.92 -3.36
C SER A 327 -30.03 -14.04 -2.21
N PRO A 328 -31.16 -13.32 -2.35
CA PRO A 328 -31.75 -12.60 -1.23
C PRO A 328 -32.03 -13.63 -0.13
N LEU A 329 -31.62 -13.29 1.09
CA LEU A 329 -31.97 -14.04 2.29
C LEU A 329 -33.48 -14.21 2.30
N VAL A 330 -33.95 -15.41 2.06
CA VAL A 330 -35.35 -15.80 2.31
C VAL A 330 -35.52 -15.73 3.82
N GLY A 331 -36.17 -14.65 4.29
CA GLY A 331 -36.63 -14.59 5.66
C GLY A 331 -37.67 -15.67 5.88
N GLU A 332 -37.33 -16.70 6.66
CA GLU A 332 -38.33 -17.59 7.21
C GLU A 332 -39.17 -16.77 8.21
N GLY A 333 -40.36 -16.41 7.76
CA GLY A 333 -41.43 -15.97 8.62
C GLY A 333 -41.92 -17.20 9.40
N GLY A 334 -41.56 -17.27 10.67
CA GLY A 334 -42.15 -18.18 11.63
C GLY A 334 -43.41 -17.56 12.23
N ALA A 335 -44.51 -18.28 12.12
CA ALA A 335 -45.77 -18.03 12.81
C ALA A 335 -45.66 -18.20 14.35
#